data_2ef5610d96bb190fb00f9de4b0626b73
#
_entry.id   2ef5610d96bb190fb00f9de4b0626b73
#
_cell.length_a   1.000
_cell.length_b   1.000
_cell.length_c   1.000
_cell.angle_alpha   90.00
_cell.angle_beta   90.00
_cell.angle_gamma   90.00
#
_symmetry.space_group_name_H-M   'P 1'
#
loop_
_entity.id
_entity.type
_entity.pdbx_description
1 polymer ?
#
loop_
_entity_poly.entity_id
_entity_poly.type
_entity_poly.pdbx_seq_one_letter_code
_entity_poly.pdbx_strand_id
1 'polypeptide(L)'
;MAKTKQTLTQLALLVGLTATGLATFTAQADKLAHIKAKAVVKVATFDANPPFGSVDAKTHELVGYDVDFAKALAKSLGVKLELVATNPANRIPLLQSGKADLIVADITITPARAQVIDFSTPYFVTGQQFLVPASGGDKLDDYSKARIGAVKGTTGEQTLHQRFPQARVLSYDDIPLALTALRNGNVQAITQDSTILAGLLGEAPDKAKFKILPELLSKEEIGVGVKKGEPALLKAVNDELVALEKSGDAAKIYDAWFGPSTKAPQPRSFTIEAK
;
A
#
# COMPACT_ATOMS: atom_id res chain seq x y z
N MET A 1 -75.13 -29.64 -62.42
CA MET A 1 -74.91 -29.04 -61.08
C MET A 1 -73.66 -29.64 -60.48
N ALA A 2 -72.50 -29.03 -60.62
CA ALA A 2 -71.28 -29.40 -59.93
C ALA A 2 -70.42 -28.14 -59.80
N LYS A 3 -70.19 -27.74 -58.57
CA LYS A 3 -69.40 -26.54 -58.22
C LYS A 3 -67.94 -26.91 -58.17
N THR A 4 -67.12 -26.27 -58.96
CA THR A 4 -65.67 -26.33 -58.95
C THR A 4 -65.14 -25.49 -57.78
N LYS A 5 -64.34 -26.09 -56.92
CA LYS A 5 -63.57 -25.38 -55.89
C LYS A 5 -62.17 -25.13 -56.39
N GLN A 6 -61.80 -23.88 -56.56
CA GLN A 6 -60.43 -23.44 -56.76
C GLN A 6 -59.69 -23.33 -55.43
N THR A 7 -58.60 -24.05 -55.31
CA THR A 7 -57.64 -23.95 -54.14
C THR A 7 -56.53 -22.98 -54.52
N LEU A 8 -56.48 -21.84 -53.84
CA LEU A 8 -55.36 -20.90 -53.90
C LEU A 8 -54.27 -21.41 -52.97
N THR A 9 -53.13 -21.70 -53.51
CA THR A 9 -51.92 -21.98 -52.78
C THR A 9 -51.18 -20.66 -52.45
N GLN A 10 -51.20 -20.22 -51.21
CA GLN A 10 -50.36 -19.06 -50.77
C GLN A 10 -48.98 -19.57 -50.38
N LEU A 11 -47.99 -19.08 -51.13
CA LEU A 11 -46.58 -19.29 -50.87
C LEU A 11 -46.13 -18.23 -49.86
N ALA A 12 -45.94 -18.63 -48.59
CA ALA A 12 -45.40 -17.75 -47.56
C ALA A 12 -43.86 -17.73 -47.62
N LEU A 13 -43.30 -16.58 -48.03
CA LEU A 13 -41.87 -16.30 -47.96
C LEU A 13 -41.51 -15.97 -46.50
N LEU A 14 -40.81 -16.87 -45.81
CA LEU A 14 -40.18 -16.62 -44.53
C LEU A 14 -38.84 -15.90 -44.77
N VAL A 15 -38.83 -14.59 -44.57
CA VAL A 15 -37.58 -13.82 -44.49
C VAL A 15 -37.06 -13.99 -43.07
N GLY A 16 -36.07 -14.88 -42.89
CA GLY A 16 -35.36 -15.05 -41.63
C GLY A 16 -34.41 -13.86 -41.38
N LEU A 17 -34.79 -12.94 -40.52
CA LEU A 17 -33.95 -11.86 -40.02
C LEU A 17 -33.01 -12.42 -38.97
N THR A 18 -31.83 -12.86 -39.36
CA THR A 18 -30.72 -13.19 -38.40
C THR A 18 -30.17 -11.89 -37.84
N ALA A 19 -30.71 -11.47 -36.69
CA ALA A 19 -30.10 -10.44 -35.86
C ALA A 19 -28.80 -10.99 -35.26
N THR A 20 -27.69 -10.84 -35.93
CA THR A 20 -26.34 -10.99 -35.35
C THR A 20 -26.16 -9.86 -34.37
N GLY A 21 -26.45 -10.16 -33.06
CA GLY A 21 -26.13 -9.29 -31.96
C GLY A 21 -24.61 -9.14 -31.87
N LEU A 22 -24.07 -8.05 -32.43
CA LEU A 22 -22.74 -7.57 -32.05
C LEU A 22 -22.78 -7.24 -30.60
N ALA A 23 -22.36 -8.17 -29.73
CA ALA A 23 -21.97 -7.85 -28.37
C ALA A 23 -20.77 -6.90 -28.48
N THR A 24 -21.03 -5.61 -28.44
CA THR A 24 -19.99 -4.60 -28.22
C THR A 24 -19.45 -4.87 -26.81
N PHE A 25 -18.37 -5.66 -26.74
CA PHE A 25 -17.47 -5.62 -25.60
C PHE A 25 -16.96 -4.18 -25.55
N THR A 26 -17.55 -3.36 -24.71
CA THR A 26 -16.90 -2.12 -24.29
C THR A 26 -15.67 -2.58 -23.54
N ALA A 27 -14.54 -2.65 -24.25
CA ALA A 27 -13.22 -2.80 -23.62
C ALA A 27 -13.13 -1.63 -22.63
N GLN A 28 -13.28 -1.95 -21.35
CA GLN A 28 -13.04 -0.96 -20.30
C GLN A 28 -11.63 -0.46 -20.56
N ALA A 29 -11.49 0.84 -20.85
CA ALA A 29 -10.19 1.41 -21.17
C ALA A 29 -9.22 1.03 -20.05
N ASP A 30 -8.17 0.28 -20.41
CA ASP A 30 -7.10 -0.12 -19.52
C ASP A 30 -6.61 1.10 -18.72
N LYS A 31 -6.49 0.94 -17.40
CA LYS A 31 -6.10 2.02 -16.49
C LYS A 31 -4.77 2.66 -16.90
N LEU A 32 -3.81 1.87 -17.40
CA LEU A 32 -2.54 2.37 -17.92
C LEU A 32 -2.75 3.31 -19.12
N ALA A 33 -3.62 2.91 -20.09
CA ALA A 33 -3.95 3.76 -21.23
C ALA A 33 -4.61 5.08 -20.79
N HIS A 34 -5.49 5.02 -19.78
CA HIS A 34 -6.12 6.21 -19.21
C HIS A 34 -5.11 7.16 -18.54
N ILE A 35 -4.17 6.62 -17.73
CA ILE A 35 -3.07 7.38 -17.10
C ILE A 35 -2.22 8.07 -18.18
N LYS A 36 -1.84 7.34 -19.23
CA LYS A 36 -1.04 7.88 -20.35
C LYS A 36 -1.80 8.96 -21.12
N ALA A 37 -3.09 8.77 -21.40
CA ALA A 37 -3.92 9.75 -22.09
C ALA A 37 -4.08 11.05 -21.29
N LYS A 38 -4.19 10.95 -19.96
CA LYS A 38 -4.24 12.12 -19.05
C LYS A 38 -2.86 12.73 -18.77
N ALA A 39 -1.78 12.03 -19.11
CA ALA A 39 -0.41 12.39 -18.78
C ALA A 39 -0.18 12.64 -17.28
N VAL A 40 -0.95 11.99 -16.40
CA VAL A 40 -0.88 12.11 -14.93
C VAL A 40 -1.17 10.76 -14.29
N VAL A 41 -0.35 10.37 -13.30
CA VAL A 41 -0.61 9.26 -12.37
C VAL A 41 -0.81 9.81 -10.96
N LYS A 42 -1.91 9.39 -10.31
CA LYS A 42 -2.23 9.74 -8.93
C LYS A 42 -1.76 8.63 -7.99
N VAL A 43 -0.86 8.94 -7.08
CA VAL A 43 -0.27 7.97 -6.17
C VAL A 43 -0.63 8.32 -4.72
N ALA A 44 -1.36 7.43 -4.05
CA ALA A 44 -1.59 7.54 -2.62
C ALA A 44 -0.29 7.22 -1.87
N THR A 45 0.16 8.15 -1.03
CA THR A 45 1.35 8.03 -0.20
C THR A 45 1.09 8.63 1.19
N PHE A 46 1.90 8.25 2.16
CA PHE A 46 1.80 8.80 3.52
C PHE A 46 2.31 10.23 3.61
N ASP A 47 1.72 10.99 4.54
CA ASP A 47 2.12 12.35 4.92
C ASP A 47 2.63 12.46 6.37
N ALA A 48 2.45 11.40 7.17
CA ALA A 48 2.81 11.37 8.60
C ALA A 48 3.44 10.04 9.04
N ASN A 49 4.18 9.35 8.16
CA ASN A 49 4.78 8.03 8.43
C ASN A 49 6.25 7.96 7.99
N PRO A 50 7.15 8.80 8.58
CA PRO A 50 8.57 8.77 8.22
C PRO A 50 9.21 7.42 8.56
N PRO A 51 10.19 6.95 7.75
CA PRO A 51 10.81 7.59 6.60
C PRO A 51 10.14 7.22 5.26
N PHE A 52 9.00 6.53 5.25
CA PHE A 52 8.30 6.14 4.01
C PHE A 52 7.61 7.33 3.34
N GLY A 53 6.87 8.14 4.10
CA GLY A 53 6.24 9.35 3.59
C GLY A 53 5.94 10.34 4.73
N SER A 54 6.35 11.59 4.56
CA SER A 54 6.09 12.67 5.52
C SER A 54 6.14 14.02 4.83
N VAL A 55 5.58 15.04 5.47
CA VAL A 55 5.73 16.42 5.03
C VAL A 55 7.06 16.96 5.54
N ASP A 56 7.93 17.42 4.64
CA ASP A 56 9.16 18.10 5.02
C ASP A 56 8.83 19.45 5.67
N ALA A 57 9.41 19.68 6.85
CA ALA A 57 9.09 20.86 7.66
C ALA A 57 9.55 22.19 7.05
N LYS A 58 10.49 22.16 6.10
CA LYS A 58 11.05 23.37 5.47
C LYS A 58 10.40 23.68 4.13
N THR A 59 10.21 22.64 3.30
CA THR A 59 9.68 22.81 1.94
C THR A 59 8.17 22.63 1.88
N HIS A 60 7.56 22.02 2.90
CA HIS A 60 6.16 21.60 2.93
C HIS A 60 5.77 20.60 1.84
N GLU A 61 6.76 19.95 1.22
CA GLU A 61 6.56 18.93 0.21
C GLU A 61 6.51 17.54 0.86
N LEU A 62 5.81 16.61 0.19
CA LEU A 62 5.85 15.20 0.57
C LEU A 62 7.19 14.61 0.14
N VAL A 63 7.88 13.99 1.09
CA VAL A 63 9.18 13.34 0.93
C VAL A 63 9.16 11.97 1.60
N GLY A 64 10.00 11.05 1.13
CA GLY A 64 10.09 9.72 1.72
C GLY A 64 10.51 8.66 0.72
N TYR A 65 10.81 7.48 1.23
CA TYR A 65 11.16 6.31 0.44
C TYR A 65 10.09 5.98 -0.61
N ASP A 66 8.82 5.94 -0.19
CA ASP A 66 7.67 5.67 -1.06
C ASP A 66 7.47 6.79 -2.09
N VAL A 67 7.71 8.04 -1.69
CA VAL A 67 7.62 9.20 -2.58
C VAL A 67 8.65 9.11 -3.70
N ASP A 68 9.87 8.66 -3.40
CA ASP A 68 10.93 8.52 -4.41
C ASP A 68 10.65 7.35 -5.36
N PHE A 69 10.08 6.23 -4.87
CA PHE A 69 9.56 5.18 -5.74
C PHE A 69 8.39 5.66 -6.61
N ALA A 70 7.46 6.45 -6.06
CA ALA A 70 6.36 7.05 -6.83
C ALA A 70 6.88 7.96 -7.95
N LYS A 71 7.91 8.76 -7.68
CA LYS A 71 8.59 9.60 -8.70
C LYS A 71 9.21 8.75 -9.81
N ALA A 72 9.90 7.66 -9.44
CA ALA A 72 10.51 6.75 -10.41
C ALA A 72 9.45 6.08 -11.30
N LEU A 73 8.36 5.58 -10.70
CA LEU A 73 7.24 5.00 -11.45
C LEU A 73 6.58 6.00 -12.41
N ALA A 74 6.31 7.22 -11.97
CA ALA A 74 5.74 8.25 -12.83
C ALA A 74 6.67 8.62 -14.01
N LYS A 75 7.97 8.72 -13.74
CA LYS A 75 9.00 8.96 -14.77
C LYS A 75 9.04 7.84 -15.81
N SER A 76 9.01 6.58 -15.37
CA SER A 76 8.99 5.41 -16.26
C SER A 76 7.74 5.38 -17.13
N LEU A 77 6.58 5.73 -16.57
CA LEU A 77 5.34 5.83 -17.31
C LEU A 77 5.30 7.02 -18.29
N GLY A 78 6.24 7.98 -18.18
CA GLY A 78 6.29 9.19 -19.01
C GLY A 78 5.18 10.20 -18.68
N VAL A 79 4.73 10.26 -17.41
CA VAL A 79 3.61 11.09 -16.98
C VAL A 79 3.98 11.94 -15.75
N LYS A 80 3.18 12.95 -15.45
CA LYS A 80 3.31 13.75 -14.22
C LYS A 80 2.87 12.94 -13.01
N LEU A 81 3.55 13.12 -11.88
CA LEU A 81 3.14 12.59 -10.58
C LEU A 81 2.21 13.57 -9.87
N GLU A 82 1.07 13.07 -9.40
CA GLU A 82 0.21 13.75 -8.43
C GLU A 82 0.17 12.89 -7.16
N LEU A 83 0.73 13.41 -6.06
CA LEU A 83 0.70 12.72 -4.77
C LEU A 83 -0.61 13.00 -4.06
N VAL A 84 -1.24 11.94 -3.54
CA VAL A 84 -2.48 11.99 -2.75
C VAL A 84 -2.14 11.56 -1.33
N ALA A 85 -2.11 12.51 -0.40
CA ALA A 85 -1.83 12.24 1.00
C ALA A 85 -2.88 11.29 1.60
N THR A 86 -2.42 10.31 2.39
CA THR A 86 -3.29 9.30 2.98
C THR A 86 -2.75 8.80 4.33
N ASN A 87 -3.61 8.10 5.06
CA ASN A 87 -3.27 7.29 6.22
C ASN A 87 -3.50 5.79 5.96
N PRO A 88 -3.07 4.88 6.83
CA PRO A 88 -3.18 3.44 6.58
C PRO A 88 -4.61 2.94 6.33
N ALA A 89 -5.62 3.49 6.99
CA ALA A 89 -7.01 3.06 6.84
C ALA A 89 -7.61 3.46 5.48
N ASN A 90 -7.14 4.57 4.89
CA ASN A 90 -7.72 5.13 3.67
C ASN A 90 -7.05 4.66 2.37
N ARG A 91 -5.91 3.94 2.42
CA ARG A 91 -5.16 3.49 1.23
C ARG A 91 -6.04 2.75 0.22
N ILE A 92 -6.65 1.64 0.64
CA ILE A 92 -7.50 0.81 -0.23
C ILE A 92 -8.76 1.55 -0.69
N PRO A 93 -9.52 2.27 0.16
CA PRO A 93 -10.64 3.10 -0.28
C PRO A 93 -10.30 4.13 -1.36
N LEU A 94 -9.14 4.80 -1.28
CA LEU A 94 -8.70 5.75 -2.30
C LEU A 94 -8.46 5.08 -3.66
N LEU A 95 -7.82 3.91 -3.65
CA LEU A 95 -7.57 3.13 -4.86
C LEU A 95 -8.88 2.61 -5.48
N GLN A 96 -9.76 2.03 -4.67
CA GLN A 96 -11.03 1.46 -5.15
C GLN A 96 -11.97 2.52 -5.71
N SER A 97 -12.01 3.71 -5.10
CA SER A 97 -12.83 4.84 -5.58
C SER A 97 -12.23 5.55 -6.81
N GLY A 98 -11.01 5.21 -7.23
CA GLY A 98 -10.30 5.85 -8.33
C GLY A 98 -9.77 7.26 -8.00
N LYS A 99 -9.76 7.66 -6.73
CA LYS A 99 -9.10 8.90 -6.28
C LYS A 99 -7.58 8.80 -6.33
N ALA A 100 -7.04 7.57 -6.25
CA ALA A 100 -5.67 7.23 -6.56
C ALA A 100 -5.62 6.12 -7.62
N ASP A 101 -4.55 6.10 -8.40
CA ASP A 101 -4.28 5.07 -9.42
C ASP A 101 -3.37 3.97 -8.88
N LEU A 102 -2.47 4.34 -7.95
CA LEU A 102 -1.54 3.45 -7.26
C LEU A 102 -1.53 3.76 -5.76
N ILE A 103 -1.18 2.75 -4.96
CA ILE A 103 -0.79 2.92 -3.55
C ILE A 103 0.71 2.65 -3.45
N VAL A 104 1.49 3.66 -3.10
CA VAL A 104 2.90 3.54 -2.70
C VAL A 104 3.00 4.18 -1.32
N ALA A 105 2.65 3.41 -0.31
CA ALA A 105 2.39 3.86 1.06
C ALA A 105 2.53 2.72 2.07
N ASP A 106 3.70 2.08 2.08
CA ASP A 106 4.07 1.02 3.05
C ASP A 106 2.91 0.03 3.30
N ILE A 107 2.39 -0.54 2.19
CA ILE A 107 1.25 -1.44 2.29
C ILE A 107 1.68 -2.91 2.20
N THR A 108 1.56 -3.61 3.33
CA THR A 108 1.88 -5.03 3.44
C THR A 108 1.01 -5.87 2.52
N ILE A 109 1.63 -6.77 1.78
CA ILE A 109 0.97 -7.80 0.99
C ILE A 109 0.39 -8.84 1.95
N THR A 110 -0.95 -8.92 1.99
CA THR A 110 -1.64 -9.95 2.80
C THR A 110 -2.70 -10.65 1.96
N PRO A 111 -3.04 -11.92 2.27
CA PRO A 111 -4.12 -12.63 1.56
C PRO A 111 -5.44 -11.87 1.56
N ALA A 112 -5.81 -11.24 2.66
CA ALA A 112 -7.05 -10.47 2.77
C ALA A 112 -7.06 -9.24 1.85
N ARG A 113 -5.96 -8.48 1.82
CA ARG A 113 -5.82 -7.32 0.92
C ARG A 113 -5.76 -7.74 -0.55
N ALA A 114 -5.09 -8.87 -0.85
CA ALA A 114 -4.99 -9.42 -2.21
C ALA A 114 -6.33 -9.90 -2.79
N GLN A 115 -7.36 -10.07 -1.97
CA GLN A 115 -8.72 -10.34 -2.47
C GLN A 115 -9.35 -9.10 -3.11
N VAL A 116 -8.97 -7.90 -2.70
CA VAL A 116 -9.64 -6.65 -3.09
C VAL A 116 -8.80 -5.70 -3.94
N ILE A 117 -7.47 -5.86 -3.93
CA ILE A 117 -6.51 -5.14 -4.79
C ILE A 117 -5.46 -6.11 -5.31
N ASP A 118 -4.75 -5.74 -6.38
CA ASP A 118 -3.56 -6.46 -6.84
C ASP A 118 -2.30 -5.80 -6.29
N PHE A 119 -1.23 -6.59 -6.12
CA PHE A 119 0.04 -6.13 -5.60
C PHE A 119 1.17 -6.39 -6.58
N SER A 120 2.10 -5.46 -6.65
CA SER A 120 3.37 -5.66 -7.33
C SER A 120 4.23 -6.73 -6.66
N THR A 121 5.36 -7.05 -7.28
CA THR A 121 6.50 -7.66 -6.56
C THR A 121 6.86 -6.78 -5.35
N PRO A 122 7.34 -7.36 -4.23
CA PRO A 122 7.75 -6.58 -3.06
C PRO A 122 8.90 -5.64 -3.41
N TYR A 123 8.81 -4.37 -2.96
CA TYR A 123 9.88 -3.39 -3.08
C TYR A 123 10.52 -3.03 -1.74
N PHE A 124 9.98 -3.58 -0.65
CA PHE A 124 10.52 -3.45 0.70
C PHE A 124 10.17 -4.69 1.55
N VAL A 125 11.00 -4.96 2.55
CA VAL A 125 10.74 -6.01 3.55
C VAL A 125 10.99 -5.45 4.94
N THR A 126 10.05 -5.67 5.84
CA THR A 126 10.08 -5.19 7.23
C THR A 126 9.47 -6.23 8.18
N GLY A 127 9.18 -5.83 9.39
CA GLY A 127 8.42 -6.62 10.36
C GLY A 127 7.97 -5.74 11.52
N GLN A 128 6.90 -6.13 12.18
CA GLN A 128 6.33 -5.40 13.32
C GLN A 128 7.18 -5.60 14.56
N GLN A 129 7.38 -4.53 15.34
CA GLN A 129 8.02 -4.55 16.65
C GLN A 129 7.23 -3.71 17.65
N PHE A 130 7.62 -3.79 18.93
CA PHE A 130 7.12 -2.87 19.96
C PHE A 130 8.15 -1.77 20.25
N LEU A 131 7.65 -0.53 20.33
CA LEU A 131 8.32 0.59 21.01
C LEU A 131 7.71 0.75 22.39
N VAL A 132 8.57 0.74 23.40
CA VAL A 132 8.18 0.74 24.82
C VAL A 132 9.01 1.75 25.61
N PRO A 133 8.59 2.19 26.81
CA PRO A 133 9.46 2.94 27.72
C PRO A 133 10.75 2.18 28.03
N ALA A 134 11.87 2.87 28.15
CA ALA A 134 13.17 2.25 28.46
C ALA A 134 13.17 1.45 29.78
N SER A 135 12.35 1.89 30.75
CA SER A 135 12.11 1.19 32.01
C SER A 135 11.09 0.06 31.97
N GLY A 136 10.45 -0.18 30.77
CA GLY A 136 9.44 -1.22 30.59
C GLY A 136 10.07 -2.61 30.44
N GLY A 137 9.21 -3.64 30.33
CA GLY A 137 9.62 -5.02 30.09
C GLY A 137 10.44 -5.21 28.83
N ASP A 138 11.20 -6.29 28.76
CA ASP A 138 12.11 -6.59 27.65
C ASP A 138 11.57 -7.64 26.67
N LYS A 139 10.43 -8.26 27.01
CA LYS A 139 9.80 -9.31 26.23
C LYS A 139 8.41 -8.91 25.77
N LEU A 140 7.96 -9.44 24.63
CA LEU A 140 6.61 -9.22 24.12
C LEU A 140 5.53 -9.64 25.15
N ASP A 141 5.76 -10.75 25.86
CA ASP A 141 4.81 -11.30 26.83
C ASP A 141 4.56 -10.38 28.01
N ASP A 142 5.50 -9.50 28.35
CA ASP A 142 5.34 -8.50 29.42
C ASP A 142 4.17 -7.52 29.11
N TYR A 143 3.77 -7.46 27.84
CA TYR A 143 2.70 -6.58 27.36
C TYR A 143 1.39 -7.30 27.05
N SER A 144 1.29 -8.60 27.37
CA SER A 144 0.12 -9.44 27.04
C SER A 144 -1.22 -8.94 27.60
N LYS A 145 -1.20 -8.13 28.68
CA LYS A 145 -2.37 -7.50 29.33
C LYS A 145 -2.31 -5.98 29.32
N ALA A 146 -1.35 -5.41 28.60
CA ALA A 146 -1.10 -3.97 28.58
C ALA A 146 -2.11 -3.21 27.71
N ARG A 147 -2.15 -1.90 27.86
CA ARG A 147 -2.72 -1.02 26.84
C ARG A 147 -1.66 -0.83 25.76
N ILE A 148 -1.98 -1.22 24.53
CA ILE A 148 -1.07 -1.15 23.39
C ILE A 148 -1.68 -0.27 22.31
N GLY A 149 -0.92 0.72 21.87
CA GLY A 149 -1.32 1.58 20.76
C GLY A 149 -0.97 0.94 19.41
N ALA A 150 -1.89 1.03 18.46
CA ALA A 150 -1.70 0.63 17.08
C ALA A 150 -2.31 1.68 16.15
N VAL A 151 -1.94 1.64 14.87
CA VAL A 151 -2.55 2.51 13.86
C VAL A 151 -3.64 1.73 13.11
N LYS A 152 -4.81 2.35 12.94
CA LYS A 152 -5.96 1.77 12.25
C LYS A 152 -5.60 1.32 10.84
N GLY A 153 -6.06 0.12 10.46
CA GLY A 153 -5.88 -0.43 9.12
C GLY A 153 -4.48 -1.00 8.86
N THR A 154 -3.63 -1.11 9.89
CA THR A 154 -2.32 -1.77 9.80
C THR A 154 -2.41 -3.26 10.13
N THR A 155 -1.41 -4.01 9.68
CA THR A 155 -1.19 -5.40 10.11
C THR A 155 -0.81 -5.50 11.57
N GLY A 156 -0.15 -4.47 12.12
CA GLY A 156 0.17 -4.38 13.53
C GLY A 156 -1.08 -4.40 14.43
N GLU A 157 -2.11 -3.63 14.09
CA GLU A 157 -3.40 -3.67 14.80
C GLU A 157 -4.03 -5.07 14.75
N GLN A 158 -4.03 -5.71 13.56
CA GLN A 158 -4.57 -7.06 13.38
C GLN A 158 -3.79 -8.11 14.19
N THR A 159 -2.45 -8.02 14.17
CA THR A 159 -1.56 -8.92 14.92
C THR A 159 -1.80 -8.82 16.42
N LEU A 160 -2.02 -7.60 16.95
CA LEU A 160 -2.34 -7.44 18.36
C LEU A 160 -3.63 -8.17 18.76
N HIS A 161 -4.69 -8.03 17.98
CA HIS A 161 -5.96 -8.73 18.26
C HIS A 161 -5.81 -10.26 18.23
N GLN A 162 -4.92 -10.78 17.38
CA GLN A 162 -4.71 -12.22 17.24
C GLN A 162 -3.77 -12.80 18.30
N ARG A 163 -2.62 -12.14 18.54
CA ARG A 163 -1.56 -12.66 19.42
C ARG A 163 -1.69 -12.23 20.86
N PHE A 164 -2.36 -11.09 21.12
CA PHE A 164 -2.49 -10.49 22.44
C PHE A 164 -3.97 -10.27 22.82
N PRO A 165 -4.80 -11.33 22.88
CA PRO A 165 -6.25 -11.20 23.06
C PRO A 165 -6.66 -10.60 24.40
N GLN A 166 -5.75 -10.58 25.38
CA GLN A 166 -5.97 -9.95 26.70
C GLN A 166 -5.46 -8.51 26.78
N ALA A 167 -4.72 -8.05 25.78
CA ALA A 167 -4.28 -6.66 25.71
C ALA A 167 -5.44 -5.73 25.33
N ARG A 168 -5.41 -4.52 25.88
CA ARG A 168 -6.34 -3.47 25.46
C ARG A 168 -5.72 -2.68 24.31
N VAL A 169 -6.13 -2.97 23.08
CA VAL A 169 -5.66 -2.25 21.89
C VAL A 169 -6.36 -0.90 21.80
N LEU A 170 -5.59 0.17 21.68
CA LEU A 170 -6.04 1.54 21.42
C LEU A 170 -5.60 1.94 20.01
N SER A 171 -6.58 2.18 19.13
CA SER A 171 -6.34 2.47 17.72
C SER A 171 -6.27 3.97 17.48
N TYR A 172 -5.21 4.40 16.79
CA TYR A 172 -4.93 5.79 16.42
C TYR A 172 -5.01 5.96 14.89
N ASP A 173 -5.20 7.19 14.42
CA ASP A 173 -5.30 7.45 13.00
C ASP A 173 -3.92 7.48 12.30
N ASP A 174 -2.87 7.81 13.06
CA ASP A 174 -1.49 7.84 12.60
C ASP A 174 -0.50 7.48 13.72
N ILE A 175 0.76 7.28 13.35
CA ILE A 175 1.80 6.87 14.30
C ILE A 175 2.28 8.01 15.22
N PRO A 176 2.33 9.29 14.83
CA PRO A 176 2.60 10.39 15.75
C PRO A 176 1.63 10.47 16.93
N LEU A 177 0.34 10.21 16.70
CA LEU A 177 -0.66 10.16 17.77
C LEU A 177 -0.41 8.98 18.73
N ALA A 178 -0.10 7.79 18.19
CA ALA A 178 0.24 6.64 19.00
C ALA A 178 1.52 6.90 19.85
N LEU A 179 2.55 7.51 19.27
CA LEU A 179 3.77 7.90 19.97
C LEU A 179 3.49 8.91 21.09
N THR A 180 2.63 9.88 20.84
CA THR A 180 2.18 10.86 21.85
C THR A 180 1.47 10.16 22.99
N ALA A 181 0.62 9.18 22.72
CA ALA A 181 -0.05 8.39 23.75
C ALA A 181 0.94 7.55 24.58
N LEU A 182 2.00 7.01 23.96
CA LEU A 182 3.09 6.32 24.66
C LEU A 182 3.87 7.29 25.58
N ARG A 183 4.23 8.46 25.07
CA ARG A 183 4.92 9.52 25.85
C ARG A 183 4.15 9.95 27.09
N ASN A 184 2.84 10.01 26.98
CA ASN A 184 1.95 10.42 28.07
C ASN A 184 1.55 9.25 29.00
N GLY A 185 2.03 8.01 28.76
CA GLY A 185 1.69 6.85 29.55
C GLY A 185 0.24 6.34 29.37
N ASN A 186 -0.46 6.82 28.35
CA ASN A 186 -1.80 6.35 28.02
C ASN A 186 -1.78 4.90 27.51
N VAL A 187 -0.68 4.51 26.86
CA VAL A 187 -0.35 3.14 26.46
C VAL A 187 1.03 2.75 27.00
N GLN A 188 1.27 1.46 27.22
CA GLN A 188 2.54 0.92 27.69
C GLN A 188 3.47 0.47 26.54
N ALA A 189 2.92 0.28 25.35
CA ALA A 189 3.65 -0.04 24.13
C ALA A 189 2.91 0.55 22.92
N ILE A 190 3.62 0.74 21.82
CA ILE A 190 3.02 0.91 20.49
C ILE A 190 3.64 -0.09 19.53
N THR A 191 2.89 -0.51 18.51
CA THR A 191 3.40 -1.38 17.46
C THR A 191 3.36 -0.67 16.11
N GLN A 192 4.42 -0.89 15.35
CA GLN A 192 4.56 -0.47 13.95
C GLN A 192 5.75 -1.22 13.33
N ASP A 193 5.97 -1.03 12.03
CA ASP A 193 7.14 -1.55 11.33
C ASP A 193 8.44 -1.10 11.97
N SER A 194 9.39 -2.01 12.09
CA SER A 194 10.68 -1.79 12.74
C SER A 194 11.41 -0.54 12.21
N THR A 195 11.35 -0.34 10.89
CA THR A 195 11.96 0.81 10.20
C THR A 195 11.28 2.13 10.55
N ILE A 196 9.96 2.14 10.69
CA ILE A 196 9.20 3.32 11.14
C ILE A 196 9.52 3.64 12.58
N LEU A 197 9.50 2.64 13.47
CA LEU A 197 9.85 2.84 14.88
C LEU A 197 11.28 3.37 15.04
N ALA A 198 12.23 2.82 14.27
CA ALA A 198 13.61 3.28 14.27
C ALA A 198 13.73 4.74 13.79
N GLY A 199 13.02 5.08 12.69
CA GLY A 199 12.97 6.44 12.15
C GLY A 199 12.41 7.44 13.17
N LEU A 200 11.27 7.14 13.76
CA LEU A 200 10.62 7.96 14.79
C LEU A 200 11.54 8.15 16.00
N LEU A 201 12.17 7.08 16.46
CA LEU A 201 13.07 7.13 17.63
C LEU A 201 14.33 7.91 17.30
N GLY A 202 14.89 7.75 16.09
CA GLY A 202 16.05 8.50 15.60
C GLY A 202 15.83 10.01 15.59
N GLU A 203 14.61 10.46 15.27
CA GLU A 203 14.21 11.87 15.26
C GLU A 203 13.78 12.40 16.63
N ALA A 204 13.45 11.53 17.58
CA ALA A 204 12.88 11.92 18.85
C ALA A 204 13.94 12.58 19.79
N PRO A 205 13.69 13.78 20.31
CA PRO A 205 14.61 14.43 21.27
C PRO A 205 14.72 13.67 22.58
N ASP A 206 13.71 12.89 22.91
CA ASP A 206 13.59 12.08 24.14
C ASP A 206 13.82 10.58 23.89
N LYS A 207 14.54 10.23 22.82
CA LYS A 207 14.79 8.84 22.40
C LYS A 207 15.34 7.92 23.50
N ALA A 208 16.14 8.47 24.43
CA ALA A 208 16.70 7.70 25.54
C ALA A 208 15.64 7.19 26.54
N LYS A 209 14.40 7.73 26.49
CA LYS A 209 13.29 7.27 27.33
C LYS A 209 12.57 6.05 26.80
N PHE A 210 12.93 5.59 25.59
CA PHE A 210 12.25 4.50 24.88
C PHE A 210 13.25 3.49 24.36
N LYS A 211 12.76 2.28 24.10
CA LYS A 211 13.49 1.20 23.42
C LYS A 211 12.57 0.45 22.48
N ILE A 212 13.13 -0.06 21.37
CA ILE A 212 12.46 -0.99 20.49
C ILE A 212 12.81 -2.40 20.98
N LEU A 213 11.80 -3.26 21.21
CA LEU A 213 12.04 -4.65 21.56
C LEU A 213 12.63 -5.39 20.36
N PRO A 214 13.65 -6.23 20.55
CA PRO A 214 14.35 -6.87 19.42
C PRO A 214 13.50 -7.94 18.70
N GLU A 215 12.54 -8.54 19.39
CA GLU A 215 11.68 -9.59 18.82
C GLU A 215 10.70 -9.03 17.82
N LEU A 216 10.63 -9.66 16.64
CA LEU A 216 9.67 -9.35 15.60
C LEU A 216 8.32 -10.02 15.87
N LEU A 217 7.24 -9.28 15.74
CA LEU A 217 5.87 -9.80 15.75
C LEU A 217 5.50 -10.47 14.43
N SER A 218 6.09 -10.01 13.33
CA SER A 218 5.83 -10.48 11.98
C SER A 218 7.04 -10.26 11.06
N LYS A 219 7.02 -10.90 9.88
CA LYS A 219 7.85 -10.55 8.73
C LYS A 219 6.91 -10.16 7.61
N GLU A 220 7.12 -9.01 6.99
CA GLU A 220 6.18 -8.40 6.08
C GLU A 220 6.85 -7.97 4.77
N GLU A 221 6.22 -8.31 3.66
CA GLU A 221 6.56 -7.84 2.32
C GLU A 221 5.67 -6.67 1.96
N ILE A 222 6.27 -5.59 1.48
CA ILE A 222 5.58 -4.36 1.09
C ILE A 222 5.56 -4.27 -0.43
N GLY A 223 4.37 -4.08 -1.01
CA GLY A 223 4.19 -3.97 -2.45
C GLY A 223 3.48 -2.68 -2.86
N VAL A 224 3.53 -2.37 -4.15
CA VAL A 224 2.68 -1.31 -4.73
C VAL A 224 1.27 -1.87 -4.92
N GLY A 225 0.27 -1.17 -4.39
CA GLY A 225 -1.14 -1.54 -4.58
C GLY A 225 -1.67 -1.01 -5.93
N VAL A 226 -2.31 -1.90 -6.68
CA VAL A 226 -2.96 -1.61 -7.97
C VAL A 226 -4.43 -2.05 -7.90
N LYS A 227 -5.33 -1.32 -8.54
CA LYS A 227 -6.73 -1.73 -8.59
C LYS A 227 -6.86 -3.12 -9.22
N LYS A 228 -7.72 -3.95 -8.66
CA LYS A 228 -7.93 -5.32 -9.13
C LYS A 228 -8.34 -5.36 -10.60
N GLY A 229 -7.68 -6.26 -11.37
CA GLY A 229 -8.01 -6.46 -12.77
C GLY A 229 -7.35 -5.46 -13.73
N GLU A 230 -6.25 -4.81 -13.33
CA GLU A 230 -5.47 -3.88 -14.17
C GLU A 230 -4.09 -4.48 -14.52
N PRO A 231 -4.02 -5.58 -15.29
CA PRO A 231 -2.79 -6.34 -15.53
C PRO A 231 -1.70 -5.55 -16.26
N ALA A 232 -2.08 -4.65 -17.19
CA ALA A 232 -1.11 -3.84 -17.92
C ALA A 232 -0.43 -2.81 -17.00
N LEU A 233 -1.20 -2.17 -16.09
CA LEU A 233 -0.63 -1.25 -15.11
C LEU A 233 0.25 -2.00 -14.11
N LEU A 234 -0.21 -3.15 -13.60
CA LEU A 234 0.57 -4.00 -12.70
C LEU A 234 1.89 -4.45 -13.32
N LYS A 235 1.84 -4.88 -14.60
CA LYS A 235 3.05 -5.25 -15.34
C LYS A 235 4.01 -4.08 -15.46
N ALA A 236 3.53 -2.89 -15.84
CA ALA A 236 4.38 -1.71 -15.97
C ALA A 236 5.04 -1.33 -14.64
N VAL A 237 4.32 -1.45 -13.52
CA VAL A 237 4.87 -1.23 -12.17
C VAL A 237 5.96 -2.27 -11.85
N ASN A 238 5.70 -3.56 -12.10
CA ASN A 238 6.68 -4.63 -11.84
C ASN A 238 7.95 -4.48 -12.70
N ASP A 239 7.79 -4.18 -13.98
CA ASP A 239 8.92 -3.99 -14.90
C ASP A 239 9.82 -2.85 -14.41
N GLU A 240 9.23 -1.75 -13.94
CA GLU A 240 10.00 -0.62 -13.41
C GLU A 240 10.69 -0.95 -12.08
N LEU A 241 10.01 -1.61 -11.14
CA LEU A 241 10.63 -2.00 -9.87
C LEU A 241 11.86 -2.88 -10.09
N VAL A 242 11.78 -3.84 -11.02
CA VAL A 242 12.90 -4.69 -11.41
C VAL A 242 13.99 -3.90 -12.14
N ALA A 243 13.63 -2.92 -12.97
CA ALA A 243 14.60 -2.06 -13.65
C ALA A 243 15.37 -1.19 -12.66
N LEU A 244 14.71 -0.61 -11.66
CA LEU A 244 15.34 0.16 -10.57
C LEU A 244 16.33 -0.70 -9.76
N GLU A 245 16.00 -1.97 -9.51
CA GLU A 245 16.93 -2.89 -8.85
C GLU A 245 18.17 -3.14 -9.70
N LYS A 246 17.98 -3.47 -10.98
CA LYS A 246 19.06 -3.78 -11.92
C LYS A 246 19.98 -2.59 -12.19
N SER A 247 19.44 -1.37 -12.21
CA SER A 247 20.22 -0.14 -12.40
C SER A 247 20.98 0.28 -11.14
N GLY A 248 20.64 -0.26 -9.98
CA GLY A 248 21.12 0.17 -8.68
C GLY A 248 20.41 1.42 -8.12
N ASP A 249 19.39 1.93 -8.80
CA ASP A 249 18.66 3.11 -8.32
C ASP A 249 17.78 2.77 -7.11
N ALA A 250 17.23 1.55 -7.03
CA ALA A 250 16.55 1.09 -5.83
C ALA A 250 17.46 1.09 -4.59
N ALA A 251 18.72 0.69 -4.74
CA ALA A 251 19.71 0.77 -3.65
C ALA A 251 20.03 2.22 -3.26
N LYS A 252 20.15 3.13 -4.22
CA LYS A 252 20.36 4.56 -3.95
C LYS A 252 19.18 5.19 -3.21
N ILE A 253 17.93 4.86 -3.62
CA ILE A 253 16.73 5.31 -2.91
C ILE A 253 16.74 4.73 -1.48
N TYR A 254 17.09 3.44 -1.30
CA TYR A 254 17.20 2.84 0.02
C TYR A 254 18.22 3.57 0.89
N ASP A 255 19.42 3.81 0.38
CA ASP A 255 20.50 4.46 1.13
C ASP A 255 20.19 5.90 1.51
N ALA A 256 19.40 6.60 0.70
CA ALA A 256 18.97 7.97 1.03
C ALA A 256 18.09 8.02 2.28
N TRP A 257 17.30 6.96 2.57
CA TRP A 257 16.34 6.92 3.67
C TRP A 257 16.75 6.03 4.84
N PHE A 258 17.53 4.97 4.56
CA PHE A 258 17.91 3.94 5.54
C PHE A 258 19.42 3.69 5.59
N GLY A 259 20.20 4.38 4.77
CA GLY A 259 21.65 4.20 4.67
C GLY A 259 22.43 4.71 5.89
N PRO A 260 23.75 4.48 5.90
CA PRO A 260 24.62 4.77 7.07
C PRO A 260 24.65 6.23 7.51
N SER A 261 24.32 7.17 6.62
CA SER A 261 24.29 8.62 6.93
C SER A 261 22.97 9.09 7.53
N THR A 262 21.97 8.24 7.64
CA THR A 262 20.66 8.58 8.21
C THR A 262 20.65 8.50 9.74
N LYS A 263 19.63 9.05 10.37
CA LYS A 263 19.49 9.02 11.83
C LYS A 263 19.14 7.64 12.40
N ALA A 264 18.64 6.73 11.56
CA ALA A 264 18.27 5.37 11.93
C ALA A 264 18.69 4.38 10.83
N PRO A 265 20.02 4.17 10.64
CA PRO A 265 20.52 3.32 9.58
C PRO A 265 20.06 1.87 9.74
N GLN A 266 19.67 1.25 8.63
CA GLN A 266 19.21 -0.13 8.56
C GLN A 266 19.92 -0.83 7.40
N PRO A 267 20.47 -2.04 7.57
CA PRO A 267 21.03 -2.80 6.46
C PRO A 267 19.91 -3.29 5.53
N ARG A 268 20.09 -3.12 4.23
CA ARG A 268 19.18 -3.69 3.24
C ARG A 268 19.36 -5.21 3.17
N SER A 269 18.33 -5.96 3.50
CA SER A 269 18.36 -7.43 3.56
C SER A 269 17.50 -8.11 2.48
N PHE A 270 17.14 -7.39 1.43
CA PHE A 270 16.29 -7.87 0.34
C PHE A 270 16.73 -7.31 -1.02
N THR A 271 16.29 -7.94 -2.09
CA THR A 271 16.36 -7.48 -3.48
C THR A 271 14.97 -7.48 -4.09
N ILE A 272 14.75 -6.64 -5.11
CA ILE A 272 13.48 -6.62 -5.84
C ILE A 272 13.59 -7.62 -7.00
N GLU A 273 12.80 -8.69 -6.93
CA GLU A 273 12.81 -9.77 -7.91
C GLU A 273 11.55 -9.78 -8.75
N ALA A 274 11.66 -10.25 -10.00
CA ALA A 274 10.50 -10.51 -10.83
C ALA A 274 9.69 -11.68 -10.25
N LYS A 275 8.37 -11.51 -10.18
CA LYS A 275 7.43 -12.60 -9.85
C LYS A 275 6.98 -13.31 -11.12
#